data_af1f33b582075b32dfea3e02aee68c5e
#
_entry.id   af1f33b582075b32dfea3e02aee68c5e
#
_cell.length_a   1.000
_cell.length_b   1.000
_cell.length_c   1.000
_cell.angle_alpha   90.00
_cell.angle_beta   90.00
_cell.angle_gamma   90.00
#
_symmetry.space_group_name_H-M   'P 1'
#
loop_
_entity.id
_entity.type
_entity.pdbx_description
1 polymer ?
#
loop_
_entity_poly.entity_id
_entity_poly.type
_entity_poly.pdbx_seq_one_letter_code
_entity_poly.pdbx_strand_id
1 'polypeptide(L)'
;MKRLLMLSLLLCAAVFVSYAQPELKKINANTAHIVSNGRPMLLIGGEMGNSSASTAEDIERHFTHLQRLGLNTVLVPVSWELIEPREGEFDMSSIDNILTKARSHDLKVVLLWFGAWKNSMSCYAPEWFKRDTKRFPRAHALDARPVEEASSLSKNVLNADKKAFCRILSYLKDNDPQQTVVMVQVENEIGMIDVPRDYSDDANKLYLSPVPKDIVDYLNANRSSLHPYMAERFKYDSSHKTWAEAFGNDIYAEEIFQTWTYARYVEQIASAGRAVYDIPMFVNVALNSRGRKPGQYPSGGPLAHLIDIWHAAAPSVDVLGVDIYDTGFADWTQKYHLHNNPLFIPEIRLEDRDAMYALYAFGHHDAMGFCPFSIEDYPLYAGSANASSEALDLSIDDQLNAFSAHKAALSPIAACYRLLREAEQLIIERQGTSDMDAVLLTNDCREQEIITPDGIRLTIKHSYSLGWEAGARDDIWPEAACMILRLGKEDYLVIGSGVVITYSDAKHEKTWKKGDPRIGLALCESVSVHGTDLKATRRLNGDQTHQGRHVRIPMGEFDIQHFRLYRY
;
A
#
# COMPACT_ATOMS: atom_id res chain seq x y z
N MET A 1 -48.95 22.28 -57.74
CA MET A 1 -47.61 22.58 -57.28
C MET A 1 -47.63 22.62 -55.73
N LYS A 2 -47.39 21.50 -55.10
CA LYS A 2 -47.30 21.40 -53.62
C LYS A 2 -45.82 21.31 -53.23
N ARG A 3 -45.34 22.35 -52.53
CA ARG A 3 -43.99 22.32 -51.95
C ARG A 3 -44.03 21.52 -50.64
N LEU A 4 -43.32 20.40 -50.59
CA LEU A 4 -43.04 19.67 -49.38
C LEU A 4 -41.93 20.44 -48.65
N LEU A 5 -42.23 20.92 -47.44
CA LEU A 5 -41.18 21.33 -46.47
C LEU A 5 -40.72 20.06 -45.74
N MET A 6 -39.49 19.68 -45.94
CA MET A 6 -38.81 18.68 -45.13
C MET A 6 -38.22 19.38 -43.91
N LEU A 7 -38.83 19.16 -42.74
CA LEU A 7 -38.24 19.55 -41.44
C LEU A 7 -37.26 18.45 -41.03
N SER A 8 -35.97 18.72 -41.11
CA SER A 8 -34.95 17.87 -40.54
C SER A 8 -34.85 18.17 -39.03
N LEU A 9 -35.39 17.27 -38.21
CA LEU A 9 -35.10 17.23 -36.78
C LEU A 9 -33.66 16.72 -36.59
N LEU A 10 -32.74 17.62 -36.27
CA LEU A 10 -31.46 17.23 -35.66
C LEU A 10 -31.76 16.80 -34.23
N LEU A 11 -31.82 15.50 -34.00
CA LEU A 11 -31.70 14.93 -32.66
C LEU A 11 -30.22 15.09 -32.22
N CYS A 12 -29.92 16.12 -31.44
CA CYS A 12 -28.72 16.12 -30.62
C CYS A 12 -28.89 15.04 -29.55
N ALA A 13 -28.43 13.83 -29.83
CA ALA A 13 -28.18 12.85 -28.79
C ALA A 13 -27.00 13.41 -27.94
N ALA A 14 -27.32 14.01 -26.81
CA ALA A 14 -26.36 14.25 -25.78
C ALA A 14 -25.87 12.86 -25.33
N VAL A 15 -24.70 12.44 -25.82
CA VAL A 15 -23.98 11.30 -25.26
C VAL A 15 -23.56 11.75 -23.88
N PHE A 16 -24.31 11.37 -22.85
CA PHE A 16 -23.83 11.40 -21.48
C PHE A 16 -22.68 10.40 -21.44
N VAL A 17 -21.46 10.88 -21.64
CA VAL A 17 -20.28 10.14 -21.28
C VAL A 17 -20.30 10.09 -19.76
N SER A 18 -20.87 9.03 -19.19
CA SER A 18 -20.64 8.69 -17.80
C SER A 18 -19.14 8.35 -17.73
N TYR A 19 -18.34 9.28 -17.25
CA TYR A 19 -16.96 8.95 -16.91
C TYR A 19 -17.03 7.91 -15.80
N ALA A 20 -16.57 6.69 -16.08
CA ALA A 20 -16.38 5.70 -15.05
C ALA A 20 -15.47 6.32 -13.98
N GLN A 21 -15.80 6.13 -12.71
CA GLN A 21 -14.95 6.58 -11.60
C GLN A 21 -13.93 5.49 -11.28
N PRO A 22 -12.82 5.80 -10.57
CA PRO A 22 -11.92 4.78 -10.07
C PRO A 22 -12.67 3.79 -9.17
N GLU A 23 -12.33 2.52 -9.26
CA GLU A 23 -12.96 1.48 -8.43
C GLU A 23 -11.92 0.54 -7.84
N LEU A 24 -12.22 -0.05 -6.69
CA LEU A 24 -11.50 -1.19 -6.13
C LEU A 24 -12.18 -2.48 -6.58
N LYS A 25 -11.54 -3.21 -7.50
CA LYS A 25 -12.04 -4.47 -8.02
C LYS A 25 -11.45 -5.64 -7.24
N LYS A 26 -12.27 -6.33 -6.47
CA LYS A 26 -11.86 -7.57 -5.77
C LYS A 26 -11.71 -8.71 -6.78
N ILE A 27 -10.58 -9.41 -6.70
CA ILE A 27 -10.26 -10.63 -7.46
C ILE A 27 -10.65 -11.86 -6.62
N ASN A 28 -10.30 -11.84 -5.35
CA ASN A 28 -10.71 -12.81 -4.34
C ASN A 28 -10.84 -12.11 -2.97
N ALA A 29 -10.94 -12.86 -1.88
CA ALA A 29 -11.09 -12.29 -0.54
C ALA A 29 -9.89 -11.42 -0.09
N ASN A 30 -8.69 -11.70 -0.60
CA ASN A 30 -7.44 -11.07 -0.13
C ASN A 30 -6.70 -10.29 -1.23
N THR A 31 -7.21 -10.30 -2.46
CA THR A 31 -6.56 -9.67 -3.62
C THR A 31 -7.53 -8.71 -4.28
N ALA A 32 -7.10 -7.49 -4.52
CA ALA A 32 -7.86 -6.47 -5.24
C ALA A 32 -6.93 -5.56 -6.06
N HIS A 33 -7.47 -4.99 -7.12
CA HIS A 33 -6.78 -4.00 -7.93
C HIS A 33 -7.54 -2.68 -7.94
N ILE A 34 -6.79 -1.57 -7.97
CA ILE A 34 -7.36 -0.29 -8.38
C ILE A 34 -7.60 -0.36 -9.90
N VAL A 35 -8.78 0.03 -10.32
CA VAL A 35 -9.13 0.17 -11.74
C VAL A 35 -9.33 1.64 -12.06
N SER A 36 -8.50 2.19 -12.93
CA SER A 36 -8.60 3.56 -13.42
C SER A 36 -8.77 3.57 -14.93
N ASN A 37 -9.75 4.33 -15.42
CA ASN A 37 -10.09 4.38 -16.84
C ASN A 37 -10.33 2.97 -17.45
N GLY A 38 -10.93 2.07 -16.67
CA GLY A 38 -11.24 0.70 -17.05
C GLY A 38 -10.03 -0.25 -17.11
N ARG A 39 -8.87 0.16 -16.62
CA ARG A 39 -7.65 -0.66 -16.59
C ARG A 39 -7.20 -0.90 -15.15
N PRO A 40 -6.95 -2.16 -14.77
CA PRO A 40 -6.35 -2.46 -13.49
C PRO A 40 -4.91 -1.96 -13.44
N MET A 41 -4.48 -1.53 -12.26
CA MET A 41 -3.12 -1.07 -12.01
C MET A 41 -2.64 -1.46 -10.61
N LEU A 42 -1.34 -1.58 -10.44
CA LEU A 42 -0.66 -1.64 -9.15
C LEU A 42 -0.30 -0.23 -8.70
N LEU A 43 -0.35 0.04 -7.41
CA LEU A 43 0.16 1.27 -6.85
C LEU A 43 1.67 1.11 -6.58
N ILE A 44 2.48 1.24 -7.63
CA ILE A 44 3.95 1.25 -7.54
C ILE A 44 4.32 2.69 -7.17
N GLY A 45 4.31 2.97 -5.88
CA GLY A 45 4.22 4.33 -5.40
C GLY A 45 5.27 4.75 -4.39
N GLY A 46 5.02 5.89 -3.81
CA GLY A 46 5.72 6.43 -2.66
C GLY A 46 4.88 7.51 -2.01
N GLU A 47 5.01 7.67 -0.71
CA GLU A 47 4.35 8.72 0.05
C GLU A 47 5.29 9.92 0.21
N MET A 48 4.78 11.10 -0.05
CA MET A 48 5.50 12.35 0.19
C MET A 48 5.52 12.70 1.68
N GLY A 49 6.58 13.34 2.11
CA GLY A 49 6.68 13.90 3.45
C GLY A 49 5.52 14.85 3.77
N ASN A 50 5.14 14.92 5.05
CA ASN A 50 3.93 15.60 5.52
C ASN A 50 3.76 17.06 5.05
N SER A 51 4.83 17.77 4.79
CA SER A 51 4.82 19.16 4.33
C SER A 51 5.33 19.36 2.90
N SER A 52 5.69 18.27 2.20
CA SER A 52 6.34 18.32 0.89
C SER A 52 5.39 18.65 -0.27
N ALA A 53 4.09 18.82 0.00
CA ALA A 53 3.09 19.26 -0.97
C ALA A 53 2.37 20.54 -0.53
N SER A 54 2.97 21.34 0.36
CA SER A 54 2.35 22.55 0.92
C SER A 54 2.33 23.73 -0.04
N THR A 55 3.23 23.77 -1.04
CA THR A 55 3.32 24.83 -2.05
C THR A 55 3.35 24.28 -3.47
N ALA A 56 3.01 25.10 -4.44
CA ALA A 56 3.08 24.73 -5.86
C ALA A 56 4.54 24.44 -6.30
N GLU A 57 5.52 25.16 -5.74
CA GLU A 57 6.94 24.98 -6.00
C GLU A 57 7.43 23.62 -5.48
N ASP A 58 7.00 23.21 -4.30
CA ASP A 58 7.34 21.89 -3.75
C ASP A 58 6.80 20.77 -4.64
N ILE A 59 5.54 20.86 -5.03
CA ILE A 59 4.90 19.88 -5.92
C ILE A 59 5.65 19.78 -7.26
N GLU A 60 5.99 20.90 -7.90
CA GLU A 60 6.73 20.93 -9.18
C GLU A 60 8.08 20.21 -9.05
N ARG A 61 8.83 20.58 -8.01
CA ARG A 61 10.18 20.05 -7.78
C ARG A 61 10.15 18.54 -7.56
N HIS A 62 9.23 18.04 -6.72
CA HIS A 62 9.18 16.63 -6.35
C HIS A 62 8.62 15.75 -7.46
N PHE A 63 7.55 16.15 -8.15
CA PHE A 63 6.90 15.26 -9.13
C PHE A 63 7.81 14.90 -10.31
N THR A 64 8.67 15.83 -10.77
CA THR A 64 9.69 15.53 -11.78
C THR A 64 10.63 14.41 -11.30
N HIS A 65 11.06 14.47 -10.05
CA HIS A 65 11.94 13.47 -9.47
C HIS A 65 11.25 12.11 -9.31
N LEU A 66 10.01 12.10 -8.79
CA LEU A 66 9.23 10.87 -8.56
C LEU A 66 8.97 10.10 -9.87
N GLN A 67 8.65 10.80 -10.96
CA GLN A 67 8.53 10.18 -12.29
C GLN A 67 9.82 9.46 -12.70
N ARG A 68 10.98 10.10 -12.46
CA ARG A 68 12.29 9.54 -12.80
C ARG A 68 12.66 8.32 -11.96
N LEU A 69 12.20 8.25 -10.72
CA LEU A 69 12.34 7.05 -9.86
C LEU A 69 11.54 5.85 -10.38
N GLY A 70 10.60 6.05 -11.30
CA GLY A 70 9.79 4.98 -11.89
C GLY A 70 8.44 4.77 -11.22
N LEU A 71 7.98 5.68 -10.37
CA LEU A 71 6.65 5.62 -9.79
C LEU A 71 5.55 5.73 -10.87
N ASN A 72 4.41 5.08 -10.62
CA ASN A 72 3.15 5.38 -11.35
C ASN A 72 2.15 6.11 -10.45
N THR A 73 2.37 6.10 -9.15
CA THR A 73 1.46 6.63 -8.15
C THR A 73 2.23 7.41 -7.10
N VAL A 74 1.68 8.51 -6.63
CA VAL A 74 2.21 9.28 -5.50
C VAL A 74 1.11 9.48 -4.46
N LEU A 75 1.43 9.23 -3.19
CA LEU A 75 0.57 9.52 -2.06
C LEU A 75 0.87 10.94 -1.59
N VAL A 76 -0.13 11.82 -1.60
CA VAL A 76 0.07 13.27 -1.39
C VAL A 76 -0.74 13.76 -0.19
N PRO A 77 -0.09 14.33 0.84
CA PRO A 77 -0.77 14.92 1.98
C PRO A 77 -1.66 16.10 1.59
N VAL A 78 -2.88 16.13 2.16
CA VAL A 78 -3.84 17.23 2.05
C VAL A 78 -4.29 17.60 3.45
N SER A 79 -3.74 18.68 3.99
CA SER A 79 -4.05 19.13 5.36
C SER A 79 -5.28 20.02 5.40
N TRP A 80 -6.15 19.77 6.38
CA TRP A 80 -7.39 20.52 6.56
C TRP A 80 -7.16 22.03 6.72
N GLU A 81 -6.10 22.41 7.44
CA GLU A 81 -5.78 23.82 7.66
C GLU A 81 -5.47 24.62 6.39
N LEU A 82 -5.01 23.95 5.32
CA LEU A 82 -4.80 24.57 4.00
C LEU A 82 -6.08 24.59 3.17
N ILE A 83 -6.94 23.59 3.34
CA ILE A 83 -8.21 23.49 2.59
C ILE A 83 -9.29 24.43 3.16
N GLU A 84 -9.36 24.62 4.48
CA GLU A 84 -10.35 25.47 5.15
C GLU A 84 -9.65 26.40 6.16
N PRO A 85 -8.80 27.35 5.69
CA PRO A 85 -8.03 28.23 6.58
C PRO A 85 -8.89 29.10 7.48
N ARG A 86 -10.11 29.43 7.06
CA ARG A 86 -11.16 30.07 7.86
C ARG A 86 -12.43 29.25 7.75
N GLU A 87 -13.17 29.16 8.83
CA GLU A 87 -14.39 28.35 8.87
C GLU A 87 -15.38 28.73 7.77
N GLY A 88 -15.68 27.76 6.89
CA GLY A 88 -16.57 27.91 5.76
C GLY A 88 -15.93 28.51 4.49
N GLU A 89 -14.68 28.93 4.54
CA GLU A 89 -13.94 29.44 3.38
C GLU A 89 -12.97 28.35 2.89
N PHE A 90 -13.25 27.78 1.72
CA PHE A 90 -12.48 26.68 1.16
C PHE A 90 -11.54 27.14 0.04
N ASP A 91 -10.28 26.73 0.13
CA ASP A 91 -9.25 26.93 -0.89
C ASP A 91 -8.85 25.56 -1.51
N MET A 92 -9.13 25.38 -2.79
CA MET A 92 -8.81 24.17 -3.54
C MET A 92 -7.56 24.30 -4.41
N SER A 93 -6.81 25.39 -4.28
CA SER A 93 -5.63 25.66 -5.11
C SER A 93 -4.54 24.58 -4.97
N SER A 94 -4.37 24.01 -3.78
CA SER A 94 -3.44 22.89 -3.56
C SER A 94 -3.87 21.64 -4.35
N ILE A 95 -5.16 21.33 -4.38
CA ILE A 95 -5.70 20.21 -5.17
C ILE A 95 -5.50 20.46 -6.66
N ASP A 96 -5.75 21.67 -7.16
CA ASP A 96 -5.50 22.03 -8.57
C ASP A 96 -4.04 21.84 -8.96
N ASN A 97 -3.11 22.27 -8.12
CA ASN A 97 -1.69 22.09 -8.34
C ASN A 97 -1.32 20.61 -8.39
N ILE A 98 -1.79 19.80 -7.45
CA ILE A 98 -1.57 18.34 -7.41
C ILE A 98 -2.09 17.70 -8.71
N LEU A 99 -3.34 17.96 -9.10
CA LEU A 99 -3.95 17.40 -10.30
C LEU A 99 -3.19 17.79 -11.57
N THR A 100 -2.84 19.06 -11.69
CA THR A 100 -2.14 19.61 -12.87
C THR A 100 -0.76 18.96 -13.03
N LYS A 101 -0.01 18.86 -11.92
CA LYS A 101 1.35 18.31 -11.96
C LYS A 101 1.38 16.80 -12.11
N ALA A 102 0.48 16.08 -11.43
CA ALA A 102 0.34 14.64 -11.62
C ALA A 102 0.07 14.28 -13.10
N ARG A 103 -0.84 15.02 -13.74
CA ARG A 103 -1.16 14.83 -15.16
C ARG A 103 0.02 15.11 -16.08
N SER A 104 0.79 16.16 -15.81
CA SER A 104 1.97 16.50 -16.64
C SER A 104 3.10 15.49 -16.53
N HIS A 105 3.12 14.69 -15.46
CA HIS A 105 4.14 13.66 -15.20
C HIS A 105 3.62 12.23 -15.35
N ASP A 106 2.40 12.02 -15.86
CA ASP A 106 1.74 10.71 -16.01
C ASP A 106 1.71 9.90 -14.68
N LEU A 107 1.46 10.61 -13.58
CA LEU A 107 1.32 10.02 -12.24
C LEU A 107 -0.14 9.96 -11.84
N LYS A 108 -0.52 8.87 -11.17
CA LYS A 108 -1.74 8.76 -10.39
C LYS A 108 -1.51 9.27 -8.97
N VAL A 109 -2.57 9.66 -8.31
CA VAL A 109 -2.53 10.24 -6.98
C VAL A 109 -3.43 9.46 -6.03
N VAL A 110 -2.94 9.21 -4.84
CA VAL A 110 -3.73 8.87 -3.66
C VAL A 110 -3.70 10.09 -2.75
N LEU A 111 -4.85 10.69 -2.45
CA LEU A 111 -4.91 11.82 -1.52
C LEU A 111 -4.97 11.33 -0.08
N LEU A 112 -4.15 11.89 0.78
CA LEU A 112 -4.10 11.60 2.20
C LEU A 112 -4.80 12.74 2.96
N TRP A 113 -6.03 12.49 3.44
CA TRP A 113 -6.76 13.48 4.20
C TRP A 113 -6.22 13.57 5.64
N PHE A 114 -5.48 14.63 5.93
CA PHE A 114 -5.06 14.98 7.28
C PHE A 114 -6.12 15.91 7.88
N GLY A 115 -7.19 15.29 8.39
CA GLY A 115 -8.36 15.96 8.94
C GLY A 115 -8.24 16.27 10.43
N ALA A 116 -9.09 15.66 11.24
CA ALA A 116 -9.04 15.83 12.69
C ALA A 116 -7.93 15.01 13.36
N TRP A 117 -7.39 13.99 12.68
CA TRP A 117 -6.26 13.18 13.18
C TRP A 117 -5.11 13.08 12.17
N LYS A 118 -3.89 13.22 12.69
CA LYS A 118 -2.63 12.86 12.10
C LYS A 118 -1.69 12.39 13.21
N ASN A 119 -1.23 11.10 13.15
CA ASN A 119 -0.34 10.51 14.16
C ASN A 119 -0.85 10.72 15.60
N SER A 120 -2.12 10.35 15.86
CA SER A 120 -2.75 10.51 17.18
C SER A 120 -2.81 11.95 17.71
N MET A 121 -2.87 12.94 16.81
CA MET A 121 -2.95 14.38 17.15
C MET A 121 -3.84 15.15 16.19
N SER A 122 -4.39 16.28 16.62
CA SER A 122 -5.20 17.17 15.78
C SER A 122 -4.39 18.34 15.20
N CYS A 123 -3.11 18.14 14.92
CA CYS A 123 -2.17 19.20 14.55
C CYS A 123 -2.42 19.83 13.18
N TYR A 124 -2.98 19.07 12.22
CA TYR A 124 -3.30 19.57 10.87
C TYR A 124 -4.71 20.13 10.71
N ALA A 125 -5.51 20.09 11.77
CA ALA A 125 -6.79 20.79 11.81
C ALA A 125 -6.58 22.32 11.82
N PRO A 126 -7.53 23.13 11.29
CA PRO A 126 -7.39 24.58 11.22
C PRO A 126 -7.27 25.26 12.58
N GLU A 127 -6.67 26.46 12.62
CA GLU A 127 -6.52 27.24 13.85
C GLU A 127 -7.86 27.56 14.53
N TRP A 128 -8.90 27.89 13.76
CA TRP A 128 -10.24 28.15 14.29
C TRP A 128 -10.85 26.93 15.00
N PHE A 129 -10.55 25.71 14.52
CA PHE A 129 -10.95 24.46 15.16
C PHE A 129 -10.15 24.20 16.44
N LYS A 130 -8.82 24.31 16.37
CA LYS A 130 -7.91 24.03 17.51
C LYS A 130 -8.16 24.94 18.69
N ARG A 131 -8.53 26.21 18.46
CA ARG A 131 -8.76 27.22 19.53
C ARG A 131 -10.11 27.13 20.21
N ASP A 132 -11.14 26.61 19.56
CA ASP A 132 -12.50 26.53 20.15
C ASP A 132 -12.75 25.15 20.77
N THR A 133 -12.05 24.87 21.87
CA THR A 133 -12.14 23.57 22.57
C THR A 133 -13.49 23.36 23.27
N LYS A 134 -14.35 24.38 23.38
CA LYS A 134 -15.73 24.21 23.85
C LYS A 134 -16.62 23.59 22.79
N ARG A 135 -16.47 24.05 21.57
CA ARG A 135 -17.22 23.52 20.42
C ARG A 135 -16.61 22.22 19.87
N PHE A 136 -15.30 22.14 19.92
CA PHE A 136 -14.51 20.99 19.46
C PHE A 136 -13.70 20.38 20.62
N PRO A 137 -14.39 19.62 21.51
CA PRO A 137 -13.77 19.09 22.72
C PRO A 137 -12.66 18.09 22.38
N ARG A 138 -11.68 18.02 23.29
CA ARG A 138 -10.61 17.03 23.26
C ARG A 138 -11.06 15.73 23.93
N ALA A 139 -10.40 14.64 23.58
CA ALA A 139 -10.43 13.40 24.34
C ALA A 139 -9.70 13.59 25.68
N HIS A 140 -9.96 12.73 26.67
CA HIS A 140 -9.40 12.86 28.01
C HIS A 140 -8.58 11.63 28.40
N ALA A 141 -7.46 11.89 29.09
CA ALA A 141 -6.71 10.87 29.81
C ALA A 141 -7.45 10.41 31.08
N LEU A 142 -6.94 9.36 31.76
CA LEU A 142 -7.57 8.78 32.95
C LEU A 142 -7.69 9.76 34.14
N ASP A 143 -6.78 10.73 34.23
CA ASP A 143 -6.77 11.80 35.22
C ASP A 143 -7.66 13.02 34.85
N ALA A 144 -8.53 12.84 33.84
CA ALA A 144 -9.40 13.85 33.25
C ALA A 144 -8.64 15.01 32.54
N ARG A 145 -7.34 14.92 32.35
CA ARG A 145 -6.55 15.86 31.56
C ARG A 145 -6.94 15.74 30.09
N PRO A 146 -7.26 16.85 29.40
CA PRO A 146 -7.45 16.80 27.94
C PRO A 146 -6.13 16.42 27.24
N VAL A 147 -6.22 15.58 26.20
CA VAL A 147 -5.11 15.22 25.32
C VAL A 147 -5.14 16.07 24.04
N GLU A 148 -4.10 15.99 23.21
CA GLU A 148 -4.04 16.80 21.97
C GLU A 148 -5.00 16.30 20.89
N GLU A 149 -5.67 15.21 21.09
CA GLU A 149 -6.62 14.63 20.14
C GLU A 149 -8.03 15.22 20.33
N ALA A 150 -8.73 15.48 19.21
CA ALA A 150 -10.15 15.78 19.24
C ALA A 150 -10.97 14.56 19.70
N SER A 151 -12.11 14.77 20.34
CA SER A 151 -12.98 13.66 20.72
C SER A 151 -13.75 13.11 19.52
N SER A 152 -13.57 11.82 19.22
CA SER A 152 -14.33 11.09 18.18
C SER A 152 -15.83 10.99 18.46
N LEU A 153 -16.26 11.29 19.68
CA LEU A 153 -17.65 11.29 20.11
C LEU A 153 -18.35 12.63 19.87
N SER A 154 -17.59 13.69 19.55
CA SER A 154 -18.14 15.02 19.33
C SER A 154 -18.79 15.16 17.97
N LYS A 155 -20.10 15.43 17.96
CA LYS A 155 -20.83 15.74 16.72
C LYS A 155 -20.31 16.99 16.00
N ASN A 156 -19.78 17.96 16.75
CA ASN A 156 -19.23 19.18 16.16
C ASN A 156 -17.91 18.89 15.43
N VAL A 157 -17.03 18.11 16.05
CA VAL A 157 -15.78 17.63 15.41
C VAL A 157 -16.12 16.88 14.12
N LEU A 158 -16.95 15.85 14.21
CA LEU A 158 -17.38 15.04 13.07
C LEU A 158 -17.99 15.88 11.94
N ASN A 159 -18.89 16.81 12.27
CA ASN A 159 -19.61 17.57 11.23
C ASN A 159 -18.70 18.59 10.52
N ALA A 160 -17.72 19.16 11.23
CA ALA A 160 -16.76 20.08 10.65
C ALA A 160 -15.81 19.36 9.69
N ASP A 161 -15.19 18.27 10.14
CA ASP A 161 -14.29 17.43 9.36
C ASP A 161 -15.00 16.82 8.14
N LYS A 162 -16.12 16.15 8.36
CA LYS A 162 -16.97 15.59 7.29
C LYS A 162 -17.32 16.62 6.22
N LYS A 163 -17.63 17.85 6.60
CA LYS A 163 -17.95 18.93 5.66
C LYS A 163 -16.75 19.26 4.78
N ALA A 164 -15.55 19.37 5.36
CA ALA A 164 -14.33 19.66 4.61
C ALA A 164 -13.96 18.49 3.68
N PHE A 165 -14.00 17.26 4.17
CA PHE A 165 -13.77 16.06 3.36
C PHE A 165 -14.73 15.95 2.15
N CYS A 166 -16.04 16.10 2.39
CA CYS A 166 -17.04 16.08 1.32
C CYS A 166 -16.83 17.22 0.31
N ARG A 167 -16.28 18.36 0.74
CA ARG A 167 -15.97 19.48 -0.17
C ARG A 167 -14.86 19.13 -1.14
N ILE A 168 -13.81 18.44 -0.66
CA ILE A 168 -12.73 17.92 -1.52
C ILE A 168 -13.31 16.91 -2.53
N LEU A 169 -14.10 15.95 -2.08
CA LEU A 169 -14.66 14.93 -2.97
C LEU A 169 -15.61 15.52 -4.02
N SER A 170 -16.41 16.55 -3.66
CA SER A 170 -17.20 17.29 -4.64
C SER A 170 -16.31 17.97 -5.68
N TYR A 171 -15.20 18.55 -5.22
CA TYR A 171 -14.26 19.21 -6.12
C TYR A 171 -13.62 18.21 -7.11
N LEU A 172 -13.16 17.05 -6.61
CA LEU A 172 -12.59 15.99 -7.45
C LEU A 172 -13.60 15.48 -8.49
N LYS A 173 -14.86 15.22 -8.07
CA LYS A 173 -15.92 14.80 -8.97
C LYS A 173 -16.10 15.74 -10.15
N ASP A 174 -16.02 17.05 -9.90
CA ASP A 174 -16.26 18.07 -10.92
C ASP A 174 -15.01 18.39 -11.76
N ASN A 175 -13.79 18.19 -11.22
CA ASN A 175 -12.54 18.68 -11.81
C ASN A 175 -11.52 17.58 -12.16
N ASP A 176 -11.77 16.30 -11.83
CA ASP A 176 -10.89 15.18 -12.18
C ASP A 176 -11.54 14.10 -13.08
N PRO A 177 -12.05 14.45 -14.26
CA PRO A 177 -12.62 13.47 -15.20
C PRO A 177 -11.58 12.48 -15.76
N GLN A 178 -10.29 12.77 -15.59
CA GLN A 178 -9.19 11.90 -16.03
C GLN A 178 -8.83 10.82 -15.00
N GLN A 179 -9.50 10.81 -13.84
CA GLN A 179 -9.20 9.88 -12.76
C GLN A 179 -7.72 9.94 -12.36
N THR A 180 -7.22 11.14 -12.17
CA THR A 180 -5.86 11.38 -11.67
C THR A 180 -5.75 10.90 -10.23
N VAL A 181 -6.75 11.24 -9.39
CA VAL A 181 -6.91 10.68 -8.06
C VAL A 181 -7.62 9.34 -8.17
N VAL A 182 -7.01 8.28 -7.65
CA VAL A 182 -7.52 6.91 -7.75
C VAL A 182 -8.00 6.33 -6.43
N MET A 183 -7.62 6.93 -5.30
CA MET A 183 -7.98 6.50 -3.95
C MET A 183 -7.81 7.65 -2.97
N VAL A 184 -8.50 7.61 -1.84
CA VAL A 184 -8.41 8.62 -0.78
C VAL A 184 -8.25 7.95 0.57
N GLN A 185 -7.31 8.42 1.39
CA GLN A 185 -7.19 8.07 2.80
C GLN A 185 -8.13 8.92 3.63
N VAL A 186 -8.80 8.30 4.60
CA VAL A 186 -9.67 8.99 5.56
C VAL A 186 -8.95 9.05 6.90
N GLU A 187 -8.52 10.21 7.32
CA GLU A 187 -7.63 10.45 8.44
C GLU A 187 -6.25 9.79 8.25
N ASN A 188 -5.31 10.06 9.14
CA ASN A 188 -4.01 9.41 9.10
C ASN A 188 -3.64 8.88 10.48
N GLU A 189 -3.31 7.58 10.54
CA GLU A 189 -2.85 6.89 11.75
C GLU A 189 -3.71 7.25 12.99
N ILE A 190 -5.05 7.20 12.79
CA ILE A 190 -5.99 7.47 13.88
C ILE A 190 -5.77 6.46 15.01
N GLY A 191 -5.56 6.96 16.21
CA GLY A 191 -5.26 6.12 17.37
C GLY A 191 -5.14 6.96 18.63
N MET A 192 -5.33 6.34 19.81
CA MET A 192 -5.15 6.98 21.11
C MET A 192 -3.77 6.62 21.67
N ILE A 193 -3.03 7.63 22.11
CA ILE A 193 -1.73 7.42 22.76
C ILE A 193 -1.77 7.94 24.22
N ASP A 194 -0.89 7.40 25.05
CA ASP A 194 -0.80 7.53 26.52
C ASP A 194 -1.90 6.79 27.28
N VAL A 195 -3.06 6.53 26.68
CA VAL A 195 -4.17 5.79 27.29
C VAL A 195 -4.86 4.89 26.26
N PRO A 196 -5.49 3.78 26.69
CA PRO A 196 -6.13 2.85 25.75
C PRO A 196 -7.44 3.36 25.14
N ARG A 197 -8.09 4.37 25.75
CA ARG A 197 -9.34 4.99 25.27
C ARG A 197 -9.53 6.41 25.79
N ASP A 198 -10.51 7.10 25.23
CA ASP A 198 -11.04 8.35 25.79
C ASP A 198 -11.74 8.08 27.15
N TYR A 199 -11.38 8.86 28.18
CA TYR A 199 -11.99 8.82 29.53
C TYR A 199 -12.86 10.04 29.83
N SER A 200 -13.31 10.79 28.83
CA SER A 200 -14.32 11.83 29.01
C SER A 200 -15.62 11.24 29.57
N ASP A 201 -16.47 12.10 30.16
CA ASP A 201 -17.74 11.65 30.75
C ASP A 201 -18.63 10.93 29.74
N ASP A 202 -18.67 11.41 28.50
CA ASP A 202 -19.45 10.78 27.43
C ASP A 202 -18.86 9.44 27.02
N ALA A 203 -17.54 9.30 26.92
CA ALA A 203 -16.87 8.04 26.65
C ALA A 203 -17.09 7.03 27.78
N ASN A 204 -16.96 7.45 29.05
CA ASN A 204 -17.22 6.60 30.19
C ASN A 204 -18.67 6.08 30.20
N LYS A 205 -19.64 6.93 29.89
CA LYS A 205 -21.05 6.55 29.78
C LYS A 205 -21.30 5.50 28.70
N LEU A 206 -20.68 5.69 27.53
CA LEU A 206 -20.78 4.76 26.41
C LEU A 206 -20.06 3.43 26.68
N TYR A 207 -18.90 3.44 27.33
CA TYR A 207 -18.19 2.23 27.73
C TYR A 207 -18.99 1.35 28.68
N LEU A 208 -19.80 1.96 29.56
CA LEU A 208 -20.71 1.27 30.48
C LEU A 208 -22.05 0.89 29.83
N SER A 209 -22.31 1.30 28.60
CA SER A 209 -23.51 0.91 27.86
C SER A 209 -23.32 -0.43 27.16
N PRO A 210 -24.41 -1.12 26.76
CA PRO A 210 -24.32 -2.34 25.96
C PRO A 210 -23.57 -2.11 24.65
N VAL A 211 -22.80 -3.14 24.23
CA VAL A 211 -22.18 -3.17 22.90
C VAL A 211 -23.28 -3.02 21.83
N PRO A 212 -23.08 -2.15 20.82
CA PRO A 212 -24.05 -1.98 19.75
C PRO A 212 -24.42 -3.28 19.05
N LYS A 213 -25.71 -3.44 18.75
CA LYS A 213 -26.24 -4.69 18.20
C LYS A 213 -25.62 -5.06 16.86
N ASP A 214 -25.33 -4.09 15.99
CA ASP A 214 -24.68 -4.29 14.69
C ASP A 214 -23.29 -4.92 14.83
N ILE A 215 -22.50 -4.52 15.83
CA ILE A 215 -21.22 -5.14 16.14
C ILE A 215 -21.38 -6.58 16.61
N VAL A 216 -22.30 -6.82 17.54
CA VAL A 216 -22.59 -8.17 18.05
C VAL A 216 -23.09 -9.08 16.93
N ASP A 217 -23.98 -8.60 16.08
CA ASP A 217 -24.51 -9.36 14.93
C ASP A 217 -23.40 -9.71 13.93
N TYR A 218 -22.53 -8.73 13.59
CA TYR A 218 -21.40 -8.95 12.68
C TYR A 218 -20.44 -10.02 13.21
N LEU A 219 -20.01 -9.90 14.48
CA LEU A 219 -19.09 -10.85 15.09
C LEU A 219 -19.70 -12.26 15.21
N ASN A 220 -21.00 -12.35 15.51
CA ASN A 220 -21.70 -13.64 15.53
C ASN A 220 -21.85 -14.26 14.13
N ALA A 221 -22.11 -13.47 13.10
CA ALA A 221 -22.25 -13.95 11.72
C ALA A 221 -20.91 -14.45 11.14
N ASN A 222 -19.79 -13.85 11.54
CA ASN A 222 -18.46 -14.11 10.99
C ASN A 222 -17.55 -14.97 11.89
N ARG A 223 -18.11 -15.75 12.83
CA ARG A 223 -17.35 -16.55 13.81
C ARG A 223 -16.18 -17.36 13.26
N SER A 224 -16.36 -17.95 12.07
CA SER A 224 -15.37 -18.84 11.46
C SER A 224 -14.20 -18.10 10.79
N SER A 225 -14.34 -16.81 10.56
CA SER A 225 -13.36 -15.96 9.85
C SER A 225 -12.81 -14.82 10.69
N LEU A 226 -13.24 -14.70 11.96
CA LEU A 226 -12.70 -13.70 12.87
C LEU A 226 -11.19 -13.89 13.07
N HIS A 227 -10.49 -12.78 13.25
CA HIS A 227 -9.11 -12.82 13.71
C HIS A 227 -9.01 -13.62 15.02
N PRO A 228 -7.99 -14.49 15.21
CA PRO A 228 -7.89 -15.36 16.39
C PRO A 228 -8.01 -14.61 17.73
N TYR A 229 -7.41 -13.43 17.83
CA TYR A 229 -7.51 -12.56 18.99
C TYR A 229 -8.97 -12.17 19.30
N MET A 230 -9.73 -11.78 18.29
CA MET A 230 -11.14 -11.40 18.46
C MET A 230 -12.01 -12.60 18.79
N ALA A 231 -11.78 -13.74 18.11
CA ALA A 231 -12.48 -15.00 18.37
C ALA A 231 -12.31 -15.51 19.81
N GLU A 232 -11.12 -15.32 20.40
CA GLU A 232 -10.83 -15.68 21.80
C GLU A 232 -11.50 -14.73 22.79
N ARG A 233 -11.49 -13.41 22.51
CA ARG A 233 -11.97 -12.41 23.46
C ARG A 233 -13.48 -12.22 23.45
N PHE A 234 -14.12 -12.30 22.28
CA PHE A 234 -15.55 -12.07 22.14
C PHE A 234 -16.37 -13.18 22.78
N LYS A 235 -17.12 -12.85 23.84
CA LYS A 235 -18.06 -13.76 24.47
C LYS A 235 -19.34 -13.80 23.66
N TYR A 236 -19.47 -14.77 22.81
CA TYR A 236 -20.66 -14.99 21.99
C TYR A 236 -21.95 -14.89 22.81
N ASP A 237 -23.03 -14.45 22.19
CA ASP A 237 -24.28 -14.09 22.86
C ASP A 237 -24.15 -12.88 23.81
N SER A 238 -23.38 -11.89 23.36
CA SER A 238 -23.11 -10.65 24.09
C SER A 238 -24.18 -9.57 23.91
N SER A 239 -25.37 -9.91 23.39
CA SER A 239 -26.50 -8.98 23.34
C SER A 239 -26.82 -8.48 24.75
N HIS A 240 -26.92 -7.15 24.90
CA HIS A 240 -27.15 -6.46 26.18
C HIS A 240 -25.99 -6.45 27.18
N LYS A 241 -24.80 -6.95 26.83
CA LYS A 241 -23.60 -6.88 27.67
C LYS A 241 -22.82 -5.59 27.41
N THR A 242 -22.23 -5.04 28.46
CA THR A 242 -21.27 -3.95 28.37
C THR A 242 -19.97 -4.41 27.66
N TRP A 243 -19.12 -3.46 27.26
CA TRP A 243 -17.83 -3.77 26.63
C TRP A 243 -16.95 -4.69 27.48
N ALA A 244 -16.86 -4.41 28.79
CA ALA A 244 -16.12 -5.26 29.72
C ALA A 244 -16.70 -6.67 29.86
N GLU A 245 -18.02 -6.81 29.85
CA GLU A 245 -18.68 -8.13 29.91
C GLU A 245 -18.54 -8.93 28.62
N ALA A 246 -18.52 -8.24 27.47
CA ALA A 246 -18.41 -8.87 26.14
C ALA A 246 -16.98 -9.27 25.78
N PHE A 247 -15.98 -8.44 26.13
CA PHE A 247 -14.60 -8.60 25.67
C PHE A 247 -13.56 -8.81 26.77
N GLY A 248 -13.94 -8.71 28.04
CA GLY A 248 -13.06 -8.85 29.21
C GLY A 248 -12.92 -7.51 29.96
N ASN A 249 -12.65 -7.60 31.27
CA ASN A 249 -12.51 -6.41 32.13
C ASN A 249 -11.02 -6.02 32.26
N ASP A 250 -10.44 -5.52 31.16
CA ASP A 250 -9.03 -5.15 31.06
C ASP A 250 -8.81 -4.03 30.02
N ILE A 251 -7.56 -3.54 29.91
CA ILE A 251 -7.19 -2.48 28.98
C ILE A 251 -7.40 -2.86 27.50
N TYR A 252 -7.49 -4.13 27.18
CA TYR A 252 -7.73 -4.60 25.81
C TYR A 252 -9.21 -4.48 25.41
N ALA A 253 -10.14 -4.65 26.36
CA ALA A 253 -11.55 -4.34 26.11
C ALA A 253 -11.77 -2.82 25.99
N GLU A 254 -10.98 -2.02 26.69
CA GLU A 254 -10.96 -0.56 26.54
C GLU A 254 -10.48 -0.16 25.15
N GLU A 255 -9.43 -0.79 24.62
CA GLU A 255 -8.96 -0.58 23.25
C GLU A 255 -10.01 -0.98 22.21
N ILE A 256 -10.70 -2.11 22.38
CA ILE A 256 -11.78 -2.54 21.47
C ILE A 256 -12.91 -1.50 21.44
N PHE A 257 -13.27 -0.93 22.58
CA PHE A 257 -14.23 0.18 22.64
C PHE A 257 -13.72 1.40 21.87
N GLN A 258 -12.46 1.79 22.06
CA GLN A 258 -11.86 2.92 21.33
C GLN A 258 -11.83 2.66 19.83
N THR A 259 -11.52 1.45 19.41
CA THR A 259 -11.57 1.00 18.01
C THR A 259 -12.95 1.27 17.40
N TRP A 260 -14.01 0.87 18.12
CA TRP A 260 -15.36 1.12 17.66
C TRP A 260 -15.67 2.61 17.51
N THR A 261 -15.24 3.44 18.46
CA THR A 261 -15.51 4.91 18.38
C THR A 261 -14.83 5.54 17.17
N TYR A 262 -13.58 5.16 16.89
CA TYR A 262 -12.83 5.64 15.74
C TYR A 262 -13.38 5.11 14.42
N ALA A 263 -13.64 3.82 14.33
CA ALA A 263 -14.21 3.22 13.13
C ALA A 263 -15.59 3.83 12.79
N ARG A 264 -16.45 4.10 13.80
CA ARG A 264 -17.75 4.80 13.61
C ARG A 264 -17.60 6.25 13.20
N TYR A 265 -16.57 6.93 13.68
CA TYR A 265 -16.24 8.28 13.24
C TYR A 265 -15.84 8.29 11.76
N VAL A 266 -14.87 7.47 11.40
CA VAL A 266 -14.38 7.32 10.02
C VAL A 266 -15.49 6.90 9.08
N GLU A 267 -16.36 5.95 9.48
CA GLU A 267 -17.52 5.52 8.69
C GLU A 267 -18.42 6.69 8.29
N GLN A 268 -18.70 7.59 9.22
CA GLN A 268 -19.57 8.72 8.95
C GLN A 268 -18.96 9.74 7.98
N ILE A 269 -17.63 9.82 7.92
CA ILE A 269 -16.91 10.62 6.93
C ILE A 269 -16.88 9.90 5.59
N ALA A 270 -16.46 8.64 5.58
CA ALA A 270 -16.32 7.84 4.38
C ALA A 270 -17.66 7.65 3.65
N SER A 271 -18.72 7.26 4.37
CA SER A 271 -20.06 7.07 3.77
C SER A 271 -20.64 8.36 3.19
N ALA A 272 -20.44 9.50 3.89
CA ALA A 272 -20.84 10.80 3.37
C ALA A 272 -20.03 11.20 2.13
N GLY A 273 -18.73 10.91 2.13
CA GLY A 273 -17.85 11.11 0.99
C GLY A 273 -18.28 10.30 -0.23
N ARG A 274 -18.55 8.99 -0.05
CA ARG A 274 -19.07 8.11 -1.11
C ARG A 274 -20.38 8.59 -1.72
N ALA A 275 -21.26 9.14 -0.91
CA ALA A 275 -22.50 9.72 -1.40
C ALA A 275 -22.27 10.93 -2.33
N VAL A 276 -21.13 11.62 -2.22
CA VAL A 276 -20.72 12.73 -3.11
C VAL A 276 -19.97 12.19 -4.33
N TYR A 277 -18.93 11.39 -4.09
CA TYR A 277 -18.08 10.78 -5.11
C TYR A 277 -17.60 9.41 -4.64
N ASP A 278 -18.07 8.35 -5.29
CA ASP A 278 -17.80 6.96 -4.88
C ASP A 278 -16.42 6.51 -5.37
N ILE A 279 -15.37 7.02 -4.74
CA ILE A 279 -13.97 6.69 -4.98
C ILE A 279 -13.48 5.68 -3.92
N PRO A 280 -12.55 4.76 -4.23
CA PRO A 280 -11.94 3.88 -3.24
C PRO A 280 -11.37 4.63 -2.04
N MET A 281 -11.61 4.11 -0.84
CA MET A 281 -11.15 4.72 0.41
C MET A 281 -10.42 3.73 1.30
N PHE A 282 -9.39 4.19 1.98
CA PHE A 282 -8.65 3.40 2.95
C PHE A 282 -8.36 4.19 4.23
N VAL A 283 -7.95 3.48 5.25
CA VAL A 283 -7.33 4.01 6.46
C VAL A 283 -5.99 3.32 6.67
N ASN A 284 -5.05 3.99 7.30
CA ASN A 284 -3.74 3.45 7.64
C ASN A 284 -3.53 3.34 9.15
N VAL A 285 -2.53 2.57 9.57
CA VAL A 285 -2.27 2.31 10.98
C VAL A 285 -0.81 2.39 11.33
N ALA A 286 -0.50 3.16 12.39
CA ALA A 286 0.74 3.01 13.12
C ALA A 286 0.74 1.71 13.93
N LEU A 287 1.80 0.90 13.76
CA LEU A 287 1.87 -0.43 14.35
C LEU A 287 1.90 -0.42 15.90
N ASN A 288 1.31 -1.47 16.46
CA ASN A 288 1.50 -1.85 17.86
C ASN A 288 2.88 -2.51 18.05
N SER A 289 3.91 -1.73 18.29
CA SER A 289 5.28 -2.21 18.50
C SER A 289 5.33 -3.38 19.48
N ARG A 290 6.22 -4.37 19.19
CA ARG A 290 6.31 -5.62 19.95
C ARG A 290 6.51 -5.40 21.45
N GLY A 291 5.75 -6.11 22.28
CA GLY A 291 5.82 -6.06 23.75
C GLY A 291 5.14 -4.85 24.39
N ARG A 292 4.53 -3.95 23.60
CA ARG A 292 3.74 -2.83 24.12
C ARG A 292 2.28 -3.22 24.35
N LYS A 293 1.61 -2.47 25.26
CA LYS A 293 0.21 -2.62 25.61
C LYS A 293 -0.60 -1.43 25.11
N PRO A 294 -1.94 -1.55 25.00
CA PRO A 294 -2.82 -0.41 24.69
C PRO A 294 -2.49 0.82 25.54
N GLY A 295 -2.43 1.99 24.90
CA GLY A 295 -1.97 3.25 25.48
C GLY A 295 -0.46 3.50 25.30
N GLN A 296 0.33 2.48 24.97
CA GLN A 296 1.77 2.62 24.69
C GLN A 296 2.10 2.67 23.19
N TYR A 297 1.09 2.56 22.37
CA TYR A 297 1.07 2.73 20.92
C TYR A 297 -0.27 3.38 20.54
N PRO A 298 -0.45 3.89 19.32
CA PRO A 298 -1.73 4.45 18.86
C PRO A 298 -2.84 3.41 18.89
N SER A 299 -3.59 3.36 20.01
CA SER A 299 -4.59 2.34 20.31
C SER A 299 -5.92 2.62 19.63
N GLY A 300 -6.61 1.57 19.19
CA GLY A 300 -7.91 1.67 18.53
C GLY A 300 -7.83 1.98 17.04
N GLY A 301 -6.65 2.21 16.46
CA GLY A 301 -6.45 2.29 15.01
C GLY A 301 -6.76 0.95 14.32
N PRO A 302 -6.66 0.87 12.97
CA PRO A 302 -6.95 -0.36 12.20
C PRO A 302 -5.85 -1.43 12.33
N LEU A 303 -5.52 -1.77 13.57
CA LEU A 303 -4.56 -2.81 13.92
C LEU A 303 -5.08 -4.20 13.52
N ALA A 304 -4.18 -5.09 13.11
CA ALA A 304 -4.53 -6.42 12.61
C ALA A 304 -5.48 -7.19 13.55
N HIS A 305 -5.24 -7.14 14.87
CA HIS A 305 -6.07 -7.82 15.85
C HIS A 305 -7.43 -7.16 16.12
N LEU A 306 -7.64 -5.93 15.61
CA LEU A 306 -8.88 -5.15 15.74
C LEU A 306 -9.66 -5.06 14.42
N ILE A 307 -9.18 -5.73 13.36
CA ILE A 307 -9.74 -5.64 12.01
C ILE A 307 -11.23 -5.97 11.96
N ASP A 308 -11.70 -6.92 12.76
CA ASP A 308 -13.11 -7.33 12.79
C ASP A 308 -14.04 -6.21 13.28
N ILE A 309 -13.57 -5.38 14.22
CA ILE A 309 -14.32 -4.21 14.70
C ILE A 309 -14.34 -3.12 13.62
N TRP A 310 -13.22 -2.91 12.91
CA TRP A 310 -13.16 -1.97 11.81
C TRP A 310 -14.11 -2.37 10.67
N HIS A 311 -14.10 -3.63 10.24
CA HIS A 311 -15.03 -4.12 9.21
C HIS A 311 -16.48 -4.01 9.64
N ALA A 312 -16.79 -4.27 10.93
CA ALA A 312 -18.14 -4.16 11.45
C ALA A 312 -18.63 -2.71 11.53
N ALA A 313 -17.76 -1.78 11.93
CA ALA A 313 -18.13 -0.41 12.26
C ALA A 313 -17.89 0.59 11.14
N ALA A 314 -17.03 0.27 10.15
CA ALA A 314 -16.66 1.14 9.03
C ALA A 314 -16.76 0.43 7.67
N PRO A 315 -17.93 -0.07 7.27
CA PRO A 315 -18.11 -0.82 6.02
C PRO A 315 -17.90 0.02 4.75
N SER A 316 -17.86 1.35 4.85
CA SER A 316 -17.55 2.25 3.72
C SER A 316 -16.04 2.40 3.46
N VAL A 317 -15.18 1.82 4.31
CA VAL A 317 -13.74 1.75 4.10
C VAL A 317 -13.41 0.46 3.36
N ASP A 318 -12.70 0.55 2.24
CA ASP A 318 -12.38 -0.61 1.40
C ASP A 318 -11.19 -1.41 1.88
N VAL A 319 -10.15 -0.72 2.41
CA VAL A 319 -8.86 -1.32 2.75
C VAL A 319 -8.32 -0.71 4.05
N LEU A 320 -7.76 -1.57 4.89
CA LEU A 320 -6.97 -1.19 6.06
C LEU A 320 -5.48 -1.34 5.70
N GLY A 321 -4.79 -0.21 5.48
CA GLY A 321 -3.37 -0.17 5.13
C GLY A 321 -2.48 -0.29 6.37
N VAL A 322 -1.24 -0.71 6.16
CA VAL A 322 -0.25 -0.89 7.23
C VAL A 322 1.00 -0.07 7.00
N ASP A 323 1.41 0.71 8.01
CA ASP A 323 2.62 1.53 7.99
C ASP A 323 3.74 0.80 8.71
N ILE A 324 4.76 0.37 7.95
CA ILE A 324 5.78 -0.55 8.46
C ILE A 324 7.06 0.19 8.80
N TYR A 325 7.22 0.55 10.07
CA TYR A 325 8.44 1.17 10.61
C TYR A 325 9.23 0.24 11.54
N ASP A 326 8.69 -0.95 11.82
CA ASP A 326 9.30 -1.96 12.67
C ASP A 326 10.06 -3.01 11.84
N THR A 327 10.96 -3.76 12.47
CA THR A 327 11.68 -4.87 11.83
C THR A 327 10.77 -6.08 11.63
N GLY A 328 11.14 -7.00 10.73
CA GLY A 328 10.38 -8.21 10.46
C GLY A 328 9.26 -7.99 9.46
N PHE A 329 9.62 -7.42 8.30
CA PHE A 329 8.70 -7.10 7.21
C PHE A 329 7.77 -8.26 6.84
N ALA A 330 8.30 -9.47 6.62
CA ALA A 330 7.51 -10.64 6.25
C ALA A 330 6.46 -11.01 7.32
N ASP A 331 6.79 -10.87 8.61
CA ASP A 331 5.84 -11.13 9.70
C ASP A 331 4.70 -10.10 9.73
N TRP A 332 5.02 -8.83 9.46
CA TRP A 332 4.01 -7.78 9.45
C TRP A 332 3.10 -7.88 8.23
N THR A 333 3.64 -8.10 7.04
CA THR A 333 2.83 -8.27 5.82
C THR A 333 1.90 -9.48 5.94
N GLN A 334 2.40 -10.60 6.50
CA GLN A 334 1.55 -11.78 6.77
C GLN A 334 0.39 -11.47 7.73
N LYS A 335 0.58 -10.60 8.73
CA LYS A 335 -0.49 -10.21 9.67
C LYS A 335 -1.55 -9.33 9.05
N TYR A 336 -1.22 -8.56 8.02
CA TYR A 336 -2.14 -7.64 7.35
C TYR A 336 -2.68 -8.16 6.02
N HIS A 337 -2.15 -9.27 5.50
CA HIS A 337 -2.76 -10.03 4.41
C HIS A 337 -3.88 -10.92 4.98
N LEU A 338 -4.95 -10.27 5.42
CA LEU A 338 -6.05 -10.88 6.18
C LEU A 338 -7.28 -11.10 5.29
N HIS A 339 -8.18 -11.97 5.77
CA HIS A 339 -9.44 -12.23 5.09
C HIS A 339 -10.24 -10.93 4.89
N ASN A 340 -10.70 -10.71 3.65
CA ASN A 340 -11.37 -9.48 3.20
C ASN A 340 -10.56 -8.18 3.31
N ASN A 341 -9.24 -8.27 3.44
CA ASN A 341 -8.37 -7.10 3.44
C ASN A 341 -7.20 -7.31 2.47
N PRO A 342 -7.24 -6.77 1.24
CA PRO A 342 -6.08 -6.77 0.34
C PRO A 342 -4.90 -6.07 1.01
N LEU A 343 -3.68 -6.60 0.82
CA LEU A 343 -2.51 -5.95 1.38
C LEU A 343 -2.22 -4.64 0.65
N PHE A 344 -2.19 -3.55 1.42
CA PHE A 344 -1.73 -2.24 1.00
C PHE A 344 -0.72 -1.69 2.01
N ILE A 345 0.44 -1.26 1.53
CA ILE A 345 1.51 -0.68 2.34
C ILE A 345 1.65 0.78 1.92
N PRO A 346 0.84 1.71 2.50
CA PRO A 346 0.89 3.11 2.16
C PRO A 346 2.13 3.81 2.70
N GLU A 347 2.68 3.32 3.82
CA GLU A 347 3.92 3.85 4.41
C GLU A 347 4.88 2.70 4.77
N ILE A 348 6.15 2.89 4.48
CA ILE A 348 7.25 2.08 5.01
C ILE A 348 8.49 2.95 5.15
N ARG A 349 9.35 2.63 6.13
CA ARG A 349 10.63 3.34 6.32
C ARG A 349 11.47 3.27 5.03
N LEU A 350 11.89 4.43 4.52
CA LEU A 350 12.65 4.53 3.27
C LEU A 350 14.06 3.98 3.42
N GLU A 351 14.35 2.85 2.78
CA GLU A 351 15.65 2.18 2.78
C GLU A 351 15.90 1.46 1.44
N ASP A 352 17.16 1.19 1.10
CA ASP A 352 17.52 0.48 -0.15
C ASP A 352 16.88 -0.92 -0.26
N ARG A 353 16.66 -1.59 0.89
CA ARG A 353 16.03 -2.92 0.95
C ARG A 353 14.56 -2.92 0.57
N ASP A 354 13.91 -1.76 0.51
CA ASP A 354 12.50 -1.67 0.09
C ASP A 354 12.29 -2.16 -1.33
N ALA A 355 13.32 -2.14 -2.16
CA ALA A 355 13.30 -2.80 -3.47
C ALA A 355 12.99 -4.30 -3.36
N MET A 356 13.57 -5.00 -2.37
CA MET A 356 13.32 -6.41 -2.13
C MET A 356 11.94 -6.64 -1.49
N TYR A 357 11.55 -5.73 -0.59
CA TYR A 357 10.25 -5.77 0.06
C TYR A 357 9.09 -5.55 -0.93
N ALA A 358 9.26 -4.65 -1.90
CA ALA A 358 8.27 -4.46 -2.98
C ALA A 358 8.07 -5.73 -3.81
N LEU A 359 9.16 -6.38 -4.25
CA LEU A 359 9.09 -7.65 -4.99
C LEU A 359 8.34 -8.73 -4.19
N TYR A 360 8.65 -8.84 -2.90
CA TYR A 360 7.99 -9.82 -2.02
C TYR A 360 6.51 -9.48 -1.79
N ALA A 361 6.19 -8.21 -1.52
CA ALA A 361 4.82 -7.79 -1.28
C ALA A 361 3.92 -8.02 -2.51
N PHE A 362 4.35 -7.59 -3.69
CA PHE A 362 3.57 -7.78 -4.91
C PHE A 362 3.48 -9.24 -5.34
N GLY A 363 4.54 -10.05 -5.14
CA GLY A 363 4.62 -11.41 -5.64
C GLY A 363 4.09 -12.47 -4.69
N HIS A 364 4.30 -12.32 -3.36
CA HIS A 364 3.90 -13.32 -2.37
C HIS A 364 2.54 -13.01 -1.73
N HIS A 365 2.24 -11.72 -1.54
CA HIS A 365 1.00 -11.29 -0.89
C HIS A 365 -0.01 -10.67 -1.85
N ASP A 366 0.25 -10.64 -3.16
CA ASP A 366 -0.61 -9.98 -4.14
C ASP A 366 -0.94 -8.54 -3.74
N ALA A 367 0.02 -7.82 -3.13
CA ALA A 367 -0.20 -6.47 -2.63
C ALA A 367 -0.76 -5.57 -3.74
N MET A 368 -1.73 -4.73 -3.39
CA MET A 368 -2.27 -3.76 -4.33
C MET A 368 -1.38 -2.52 -4.47
N GLY A 369 -0.50 -2.26 -3.49
CA GLY A 369 0.41 -1.12 -3.51
C GLY A 369 1.51 -1.20 -2.46
N PHE A 370 2.63 -0.51 -2.77
CA PHE A 370 3.81 -0.41 -1.92
C PHE A 370 4.42 1.00 -2.07
N CYS A 371 4.53 1.75 -0.97
CA CYS A 371 4.84 3.16 -0.99
C CYS A 371 5.79 3.56 0.17
N PRO A 372 7.11 3.67 -0.07
CA PRO A 372 8.05 4.21 0.91
C PRO A 372 7.72 5.67 1.27
N PHE A 373 7.86 6.03 2.56
CA PHE A 373 7.59 7.37 3.08
C PHE A 373 8.76 8.33 2.80
N SER A 374 8.46 9.59 2.53
CA SER A 374 9.43 10.62 2.12
C SER A 374 10.23 10.21 0.87
N ILE A 375 9.54 9.60 -0.09
CA ILE A 375 10.16 9.03 -1.30
C ILE A 375 10.87 10.10 -2.15
N GLU A 376 10.48 11.37 -2.04
CA GLU A 376 11.13 12.49 -2.72
C GLU A 376 12.58 12.71 -2.29
N ASP A 377 12.97 12.21 -1.11
CA ASP A 377 14.34 12.28 -0.62
C ASP A 377 15.22 11.12 -1.12
N TYR A 378 14.64 10.12 -1.79
CA TYR A 378 15.38 8.94 -2.23
C TYR A 378 16.23 9.25 -3.47
N PRO A 379 17.53 8.91 -3.48
CA PRO A 379 18.40 9.22 -4.61
C PRO A 379 18.06 8.39 -5.85
N LEU A 380 18.11 9.00 -7.03
CA LEU A 380 17.89 8.30 -8.31
C LEU A 380 19.03 7.34 -8.64
N TYR A 381 20.26 7.67 -8.26
CA TYR A 381 21.47 6.89 -8.57
C TYR A 381 22.18 6.44 -7.31
N ALA A 382 22.66 5.19 -7.32
CA ALA A 382 23.43 4.63 -6.20
C ALA A 382 24.68 5.47 -5.90
N GLY A 383 24.90 5.77 -4.62
CA GLY A 383 26.05 6.54 -4.14
C GLY A 383 25.98 8.06 -4.41
N SER A 384 24.88 8.58 -4.98
CA SER A 384 24.62 10.02 -4.98
C SER A 384 24.14 10.44 -3.57
N ALA A 385 24.61 11.59 -3.06
CA ALA A 385 24.01 12.20 -1.89
C ALA A 385 22.51 12.43 -2.13
N ASN A 386 21.71 12.34 -1.05
CA ASN A 386 20.27 12.61 -1.10
C ASN A 386 19.99 13.80 -2.01
N ALA A 387 18.89 13.73 -2.76
CA ALA A 387 18.43 14.77 -3.69
C ALA A 387 18.07 16.09 -2.96
N SER A 388 18.91 16.51 -2.02
CA SER A 388 18.87 17.86 -1.47
C SER A 388 19.19 18.84 -2.59
N SER A 389 18.41 19.86 -2.69
CA SER A 389 18.36 21.05 -3.56
C SER A 389 19.48 21.33 -4.60
N GLU A 390 20.70 20.84 -4.41
CA GLU A 390 21.85 21.11 -5.30
C GLU A 390 21.88 20.22 -6.56
N ALA A 391 21.31 19.01 -6.51
CA ALA A 391 21.27 18.13 -7.70
C ALA A 391 20.14 18.47 -8.67
N LEU A 392 19.17 19.27 -8.26
CA LEU A 392 18.04 19.71 -9.07
C LEU A 392 18.35 20.97 -9.92
N ASP A 393 19.41 21.71 -9.58
CA ASP A 393 19.87 22.89 -10.33
C ASP A 393 20.71 22.53 -11.57
N LEU A 394 21.10 21.28 -11.75
CA LEU A 394 21.78 20.84 -12.96
C LEU A 394 20.79 20.71 -14.11
N SER A 395 21.10 21.28 -15.25
CA SER A 395 20.32 21.09 -16.47
C SER A 395 20.19 19.59 -16.81
N ILE A 396 19.11 19.20 -17.52
CA ILE A 396 18.91 17.82 -17.99
C ILE A 396 20.12 17.30 -18.77
N ASP A 397 20.77 18.16 -19.54
CA ASP A 397 21.95 17.84 -20.33
C ASP A 397 23.20 17.61 -19.44
N ASP A 398 23.37 18.39 -18.38
CA ASP A 398 24.47 18.17 -17.41
C ASP A 398 24.28 16.88 -16.61
N GLN A 399 23.05 16.53 -16.27
CA GLN A 399 22.71 15.27 -15.61
C GLN A 399 22.89 14.06 -16.55
N LEU A 400 22.52 14.19 -17.83
CA LEU A 400 22.75 13.18 -18.87
C LEU A 400 24.25 13.03 -19.18
N ASN A 401 25.01 14.10 -19.16
CA ASN A 401 26.46 14.08 -19.35
C ASN A 401 27.18 13.47 -18.15
N ALA A 402 26.77 13.75 -16.92
CA ALA A 402 27.26 13.09 -15.70
C ALA A 402 26.92 11.58 -15.72
N PHE A 403 25.75 11.22 -16.20
CA PHE A 403 25.32 9.83 -16.41
C PHE A 403 26.21 9.09 -17.43
N SER A 404 26.49 9.72 -18.59
CA SER A 404 27.35 9.11 -19.63
C SER A 404 28.80 9.00 -19.19
N ALA A 405 29.28 9.91 -18.35
CA ALA A 405 30.66 9.94 -17.88
C ALA A 405 30.96 8.92 -16.78
N HIS A 406 29.98 8.57 -15.93
CA HIS A 406 30.23 7.77 -14.74
C HIS A 406 29.49 6.43 -14.69
N LYS A 407 28.63 6.07 -15.67
CA LYS A 407 27.80 4.83 -15.65
C LYS A 407 27.17 4.59 -14.27
N ALA A 408 26.63 5.63 -13.65
CA ALA A 408 26.02 5.51 -12.34
C ALA A 408 24.84 4.53 -12.43
N ALA A 409 24.88 3.45 -11.64
CA ALA A 409 23.78 2.52 -11.53
C ALA A 409 22.59 3.21 -10.86
N LEU A 410 21.38 2.86 -11.26
CA LEU A 410 20.18 3.29 -10.55
C LEU A 410 20.24 2.81 -9.09
N SER A 411 19.66 3.58 -8.19
CA SER A 411 19.43 3.14 -6.82
C SER A 411 18.43 1.97 -6.79
N PRO A 412 18.48 1.11 -5.76
CA PRO A 412 17.70 -0.13 -5.72
C PRO A 412 16.20 0.04 -5.98
N ILE A 413 15.53 1.01 -5.33
CA ILE A 413 14.10 1.26 -5.55
C ILE A 413 13.83 1.69 -6.99
N ALA A 414 14.62 2.61 -7.55
CA ALA A 414 14.44 3.06 -8.92
C ALA A 414 14.63 1.92 -9.94
N ALA A 415 15.61 1.05 -9.72
CA ALA A 415 15.85 -0.12 -10.55
C ALA A 415 14.67 -1.12 -10.45
N CYS A 416 14.24 -1.44 -9.23
CA CYS A 416 13.12 -2.34 -8.96
C CYS A 416 11.81 -1.83 -9.57
N TYR A 417 11.47 -0.57 -9.33
CA TYR A 417 10.21 0.03 -9.81
C TYR A 417 10.11 0.04 -11.34
N ARG A 418 11.23 0.26 -12.04
CA ARG A 418 11.24 0.13 -13.50
C ARG A 418 10.90 -1.28 -13.96
N LEU A 419 11.44 -2.31 -13.32
CA LEU A 419 11.11 -3.71 -13.65
C LEU A 419 9.65 -4.03 -13.33
N LEU A 420 9.15 -3.58 -12.17
CA LEU A 420 7.74 -3.77 -11.79
C LEU A 420 6.79 -3.07 -12.78
N ARG A 421 7.11 -1.84 -13.20
CA ARG A 421 6.34 -1.12 -14.21
C ARG A 421 6.35 -1.81 -15.57
N GLU A 422 7.49 -2.35 -15.96
CA GLU A 422 7.65 -3.07 -17.23
C GLU A 422 6.83 -4.38 -17.21
N ALA A 423 6.80 -5.09 -16.09
CA ALA A 423 6.11 -6.36 -15.93
C ALA A 423 4.68 -6.23 -15.37
N GLU A 424 4.17 -5.03 -15.12
CA GLU A 424 2.94 -4.76 -14.38
C GLU A 424 1.74 -5.57 -14.88
N GLN A 425 1.53 -5.63 -16.19
CA GLN A 425 0.43 -6.39 -16.77
C GLN A 425 0.55 -7.89 -16.48
N LEU A 426 1.76 -8.47 -16.61
CA LEU A 426 2.00 -9.88 -16.32
C LEU A 426 1.79 -10.21 -14.84
N ILE A 427 2.13 -9.29 -13.94
CA ILE A 427 1.92 -9.42 -12.49
C ILE A 427 0.41 -9.39 -12.20
N ILE A 428 -0.31 -8.39 -12.68
CA ILE A 428 -1.77 -8.24 -12.49
C ILE A 428 -2.54 -9.47 -12.97
N GLU A 429 -2.17 -10.03 -14.13
CA GLU A 429 -2.82 -11.23 -14.68
C GLU A 429 -2.62 -12.49 -13.81
N ARG A 430 -1.63 -12.49 -12.91
CA ARG A 430 -1.28 -13.63 -12.06
C ARG A 430 -1.58 -13.45 -10.61
N GLN A 431 -1.82 -12.23 -10.15
CA GLN A 431 -2.25 -11.98 -8.77
C GLN A 431 -3.52 -12.77 -8.45
N GLY A 432 -3.57 -13.36 -7.26
CA GLY A 432 -4.65 -14.21 -6.81
C GLY A 432 -4.65 -15.62 -7.42
N THR A 433 -3.58 -16.01 -8.13
CA THR A 433 -3.43 -17.35 -8.74
C THR A 433 -2.21 -18.07 -8.20
N SER A 434 -2.10 -19.38 -8.48
CA SER A 434 -0.89 -20.18 -8.16
C SER A 434 0.25 -20.01 -9.19
N ASP A 435 0.09 -19.14 -10.18
CA ASP A 435 1.08 -18.92 -11.24
C ASP A 435 2.07 -17.79 -10.89
N MET A 436 1.99 -17.26 -9.67
CA MET A 436 2.93 -16.29 -9.13
C MET A 436 3.24 -16.58 -7.67
N ASP A 437 4.50 -16.37 -7.28
CA ASP A 437 4.96 -16.35 -5.90
C ASP A 437 6.29 -15.59 -5.81
N ALA A 438 6.69 -15.18 -4.62
CA ALA A 438 7.96 -14.50 -4.40
C ALA A 438 8.65 -14.98 -3.13
N VAL A 439 9.97 -14.81 -3.09
CA VAL A 439 10.78 -15.08 -1.89
C VAL A 439 11.52 -13.83 -1.45
N LEU A 440 11.66 -13.70 -0.13
CA LEU A 440 12.50 -12.70 0.52
C LEU A 440 13.60 -13.44 1.30
N LEU A 441 14.83 -13.26 0.88
CA LEU A 441 16.00 -13.84 1.52
C LEU A 441 16.64 -12.80 2.43
N THR A 442 16.88 -13.18 3.66
CA THR A 442 17.47 -12.35 4.70
C THR A 442 18.73 -13.03 5.26
N ASN A 443 19.46 -12.36 6.12
CA ASN A 443 20.60 -12.97 6.78
C ASN A 443 20.25 -14.25 7.59
N ASP A 444 19.03 -14.31 8.12
CA ASP A 444 18.52 -15.45 8.89
C ASP A 444 17.84 -16.52 8.03
N CYS A 445 17.43 -16.17 6.81
CA CYS A 445 16.75 -17.07 5.87
C CYS A 445 17.38 -16.93 4.47
N ARG A 446 18.46 -17.65 4.22
CA ARG A 446 19.30 -17.55 3.00
C ARG A 446 18.87 -18.48 1.87
N GLU A 447 17.85 -19.31 2.10
CA GLU A 447 17.28 -20.27 1.13
C GLU A 447 15.78 -20.43 1.36
N GLN A 448 14.99 -20.40 0.29
CA GLN A 448 13.56 -20.71 0.30
C GLN A 448 13.19 -21.57 -0.93
N GLU A 449 12.01 -22.19 -0.92
CA GLU A 449 11.53 -23.03 -2.01
C GLU A 449 10.15 -22.60 -2.48
N ILE A 450 9.95 -22.66 -3.80
CA ILE A 450 8.64 -22.56 -4.45
C ILE A 450 8.36 -23.89 -5.13
N ILE A 451 7.20 -24.50 -4.87
CA ILE A 451 6.71 -25.65 -5.62
C ILE A 451 5.71 -25.15 -6.66
N THR A 452 6.09 -25.27 -7.92
CA THR A 452 5.25 -24.78 -9.02
C THR A 452 4.09 -25.72 -9.31
N PRO A 453 3.00 -25.24 -9.95
CA PRO A 453 1.91 -26.11 -10.42
C PRO A 453 2.36 -27.25 -11.34
N ASP A 454 3.49 -27.10 -12.02
CA ASP A 454 4.09 -28.14 -12.87
C ASP A 454 4.80 -29.25 -12.08
N GLY A 455 4.82 -29.16 -10.74
CA GLY A 455 5.54 -30.08 -9.87
C GLY A 455 7.06 -29.96 -9.98
N ILE A 456 7.55 -28.75 -10.24
CA ILE A 456 8.97 -28.42 -10.17
C ILE A 456 9.23 -27.70 -8.85
N ARG A 457 10.25 -28.14 -8.12
CA ARG A 457 10.80 -27.45 -6.98
C ARG A 457 11.85 -26.45 -7.47
N LEU A 458 11.61 -25.17 -7.27
CA LEU A 458 12.58 -24.10 -7.43
C LEU A 458 13.18 -23.81 -6.05
N THR A 459 14.47 -24.11 -5.88
CA THR A 459 15.20 -23.78 -4.65
C THR A 459 15.97 -22.49 -4.91
N ILE A 460 15.53 -21.42 -4.24
CA ILE A 460 16.06 -20.07 -4.39
C ILE A 460 16.99 -19.78 -3.22
N LYS A 461 18.24 -19.42 -3.53
CA LYS A 461 19.30 -19.10 -2.57
C LYS A 461 19.80 -17.68 -2.80
N HIS A 462 20.31 -17.08 -1.75
CA HIS A 462 21.05 -15.83 -1.88
C HIS A 462 22.27 -16.01 -2.78
N SER A 463 22.53 -15.08 -3.72
CA SER A 463 23.60 -15.21 -4.72
C SER A 463 25.00 -15.35 -4.08
N TYR A 464 25.20 -14.75 -2.91
CA TYR A 464 26.42 -14.88 -2.12
C TYR A 464 26.71 -16.31 -1.65
N SER A 465 25.73 -17.21 -1.63
CA SER A 465 25.94 -18.63 -1.30
C SER A 465 26.88 -19.36 -2.28
N LEU A 466 27.09 -18.80 -3.46
CA LEU A 466 28.07 -19.32 -4.42
C LEU A 466 29.53 -18.95 -4.06
N GLY A 467 29.75 -17.96 -3.18
CA GLY A 467 31.07 -17.50 -2.79
C GLY A 467 31.86 -16.72 -3.86
N TRP A 468 31.20 -16.35 -4.97
CA TRP A 468 31.88 -15.71 -6.11
C TRP A 468 31.91 -14.18 -6.03
N GLU A 469 30.94 -13.60 -5.33
CA GLU A 469 30.78 -12.15 -5.17
C GLU A 469 31.58 -11.66 -3.95
N ALA A 470 32.10 -10.43 -4.00
CA ALA A 470 32.97 -9.89 -2.96
C ALA A 470 32.30 -9.91 -1.56
N GLY A 471 31.01 -9.51 -1.48
CA GLY A 471 30.23 -9.50 -0.24
C GLY A 471 29.87 -10.89 0.32
N ALA A 472 30.18 -11.98 -0.42
CA ALA A 472 29.89 -13.34 0.05
C ALA A 472 30.71 -13.73 1.31
N ARG A 473 31.76 -12.98 1.63
CA ARG A 473 32.61 -13.20 2.81
C ARG A 473 32.21 -12.35 4.03
N ASP A 474 31.20 -11.46 3.85
CA ASP A 474 30.73 -10.63 4.93
C ASP A 474 29.83 -11.43 5.87
N ASP A 475 29.85 -11.09 7.15
CA ASP A 475 29.04 -11.77 8.18
C ASP A 475 27.54 -11.50 7.98
N ILE A 476 27.19 -10.29 7.51
CA ILE A 476 25.82 -9.84 7.27
C ILE A 476 25.63 -9.66 5.75
N TRP A 477 24.66 -10.39 5.20
CA TRP A 477 24.28 -10.26 3.81
C TRP A 477 23.07 -9.32 3.68
N PRO A 478 23.06 -8.44 2.69
CA PRO A 478 21.87 -7.62 2.40
C PRO A 478 20.69 -8.51 2.01
N GLU A 479 19.47 -7.98 2.09
CA GLU A 479 18.30 -8.68 1.62
C GLU A 479 18.37 -8.91 0.10
N ALA A 480 17.87 -10.06 -0.33
CA ALA A 480 17.69 -10.42 -1.73
C ALA A 480 16.25 -10.93 -1.94
N ALA A 481 15.71 -10.70 -3.12
CA ALA A 481 14.36 -11.17 -3.42
C ALA A 481 14.20 -11.48 -4.91
N CYS A 482 13.27 -12.38 -5.19
CA CYS A 482 12.73 -12.50 -6.53
C CYS A 482 11.26 -12.91 -6.53
N MET A 483 10.57 -12.46 -7.57
CA MET A 483 9.23 -12.87 -7.95
C MET A 483 9.35 -13.86 -9.11
N ILE A 484 8.63 -14.97 -9.03
CA ILE A 484 8.53 -15.99 -10.09
C ILE A 484 7.13 -15.94 -10.68
N LEU A 485 7.04 -15.73 -11.98
CA LEU A 485 5.81 -15.81 -12.75
C LEU A 485 5.86 -17.02 -13.68
N ARG A 486 4.87 -17.90 -13.58
CA ARG A 486 4.70 -19.01 -14.51
C ARG A 486 3.97 -18.50 -15.76
N LEU A 487 4.59 -18.65 -16.93
CA LEU A 487 4.03 -18.24 -18.22
C LEU A 487 3.30 -19.40 -18.90
N GLY A 488 3.68 -20.62 -18.59
CA GLY A 488 3.15 -21.86 -19.14
C GLY A 488 3.82 -23.07 -18.51
N LYS A 489 3.58 -24.25 -19.09
CA LYS A 489 4.22 -25.47 -18.61
C LYS A 489 5.74 -25.40 -18.74
N GLU A 490 6.45 -25.51 -17.60
CA GLU A 490 7.92 -25.49 -17.53
C GLU A 490 8.52 -24.18 -18.08
N ASP A 491 7.73 -23.09 -18.08
CA ASP A 491 8.06 -21.79 -18.68
C ASP A 491 7.84 -20.67 -17.64
N TYR A 492 8.91 -19.92 -17.30
CA TYR A 492 8.92 -19.04 -16.15
C TYR A 492 9.64 -17.72 -16.44
N LEU A 493 9.18 -16.68 -15.75
CA LEU A 493 9.86 -15.39 -15.64
C LEU A 493 10.32 -15.20 -14.20
N VAL A 494 11.54 -14.74 -13.99
CA VAL A 494 12.05 -14.29 -12.71
C VAL A 494 12.35 -12.79 -12.78
N ILE A 495 11.88 -12.04 -11.78
CA ILE A 495 12.14 -10.60 -11.60
C ILE A 495 12.80 -10.45 -10.25
N GLY A 496 14.00 -9.90 -10.15
CA GLY A 496 14.62 -9.78 -8.85
C GLY A 496 16.06 -9.31 -8.85
N SER A 497 16.71 -9.53 -7.70
CA SER A 497 18.13 -9.22 -7.45
C SER A 497 18.69 -10.15 -6.38
N GLY A 498 19.97 -10.50 -6.48
CA GLY A 498 20.71 -11.22 -5.44
C GLY A 498 20.35 -12.71 -5.32
N VAL A 499 19.86 -13.37 -6.35
CA VAL A 499 19.31 -14.73 -6.26
C VAL A 499 20.01 -15.73 -7.18
N VAL A 500 20.04 -16.99 -6.74
CA VAL A 500 20.40 -18.17 -7.51
C VAL A 500 19.28 -19.20 -7.40
N ILE A 501 18.77 -19.68 -8.52
CA ILE A 501 17.63 -20.60 -8.59
C ILE A 501 18.11 -21.93 -9.17
N THR A 502 18.02 -22.99 -8.39
CA THR A 502 18.19 -24.36 -8.84
C THR A 502 16.84 -25.07 -8.93
N TYR A 503 16.74 -26.13 -9.69
CA TYR A 503 15.47 -26.78 -10.00
C TYR A 503 15.56 -28.29 -9.89
N SER A 504 14.52 -28.93 -9.37
CA SER A 504 14.38 -30.38 -9.26
C SER A 504 12.92 -30.81 -9.38
N ASP A 505 12.66 -32.11 -9.61
CA ASP A 505 11.30 -32.63 -9.56
C ASP A 505 10.78 -32.63 -8.10
N ALA A 506 9.62 -32.01 -7.86
CA ALA A 506 9.07 -31.85 -6.52
C ALA A 506 8.54 -33.17 -5.90
N LYS A 507 8.27 -34.19 -6.71
CA LYS A 507 7.81 -35.50 -6.27
C LYS A 507 8.93 -36.38 -5.70
N HIS A 508 10.19 -36.01 -5.95
CA HIS A 508 11.36 -36.74 -5.53
C HIS A 508 12.12 -35.96 -4.45
N GLU A 509 12.96 -36.67 -3.68
CA GLU A 509 13.84 -36.03 -2.71
C GLU A 509 14.84 -35.09 -3.42
N LYS A 510 15.37 -34.10 -2.69
CA LYS A 510 16.40 -33.19 -3.23
C LYS A 510 17.62 -33.93 -3.79
N THR A 511 17.96 -35.08 -3.22
CA THR A 511 19.04 -35.95 -3.67
C THR A 511 18.51 -36.93 -4.73
N TRP A 512 18.99 -36.78 -5.96
CA TRP A 512 18.63 -37.66 -7.08
C TRP A 512 18.95 -39.11 -6.78
N LYS A 513 18.00 -40.02 -7.09
CA LYS A 513 18.17 -41.45 -7.06
C LYS A 513 18.04 -42.00 -8.48
N LYS A 514 18.66 -43.21 -8.75
CA LYS A 514 18.60 -43.83 -10.06
C LYS A 514 17.14 -44.10 -10.45
N GLY A 515 16.74 -43.52 -11.58
CA GLY A 515 15.38 -43.66 -12.12
C GLY A 515 14.49 -42.42 -11.87
N ASP A 516 14.94 -41.48 -11.06
CA ASP A 516 14.24 -40.20 -10.91
C ASP A 516 14.40 -39.34 -12.17
N PRO A 517 13.36 -38.63 -12.62
CA PRO A 517 13.49 -37.66 -13.68
C PRO A 517 14.45 -36.53 -13.27
N ARG A 518 15.23 -36.08 -14.21
CA ARG A 518 16.06 -34.89 -14.03
C ARG A 518 15.42 -33.70 -14.71
N ILE A 519 15.67 -32.50 -14.15
CA ILE A 519 15.26 -31.24 -14.72
C ILE A 519 16.49 -30.55 -15.29
N GLY A 520 16.40 -30.09 -16.52
CA GLY A 520 17.43 -29.33 -17.22
C GLY A 520 16.96 -27.96 -17.64
N LEU A 521 17.90 -27.05 -17.90
CA LEU A 521 17.64 -25.69 -18.40
C LEU A 521 17.65 -25.72 -19.94
N ALA A 522 16.50 -25.47 -20.56
CA ALA A 522 16.37 -25.40 -22.02
C ALA A 522 16.70 -24.02 -22.58
N LEU A 523 16.37 -22.97 -21.83
CA LEU A 523 16.53 -21.56 -22.20
C LEU A 523 16.79 -20.74 -20.97
N CYS A 524 17.66 -19.72 -21.06
CA CYS A 524 17.76 -18.62 -20.11
C CYS A 524 18.19 -17.35 -20.84
N GLU A 525 17.44 -16.27 -20.68
CA GLU A 525 17.73 -15.00 -21.32
C GLU A 525 17.21 -13.81 -20.50
N SER A 526 17.95 -12.70 -20.47
CA SER A 526 17.40 -11.43 -20.02
C SER A 526 16.41 -10.92 -21.05
N VAL A 527 15.30 -10.36 -20.61
CA VAL A 527 14.23 -9.89 -21.49
C VAL A 527 13.78 -8.47 -21.08
N SER A 528 13.24 -7.74 -22.05
CA SER A 528 12.35 -6.62 -21.80
C SER A 528 10.90 -7.07 -22.00
N VAL A 529 9.97 -6.46 -21.27
CA VAL A 529 8.54 -6.78 -21.30
C VAL A 529 7.76 -5.61 -21.86
N HIS A 530 6.85 -5.87 -22.79
CA HIS A 530 5.97 -4.87 -23.37
C HIS A 530 4.53 -5.39 -23.34
N GLY A 531 3.76 -4.99 -22.33
CA GLY A 531 2.48 -5.60 -22.03
C GLY A 531 2.67 -7.04 -21.56
N THR A 532 2.32 -8.03 -22.41
CA THR A 532 2.59 -9.46 -22.16
C THR A 532 3.69 -10.04 -23.05
N ASP A 533 4.21 -9.26 -24.00
CA ASP A 533 5.20 -9.73 -24.96
C ASP A 533 6.62 -9.62 -24.37
N LEU A 534 7.38 -10.71 -24.50
CA LEU A 534 8.78 -10.79 -24.09
C LEU A 534 9.71 -10.58 -25.29
N LYS A 535 10.68 -9.70 -25.13
CA LYS A 535 11.74 -9.49 -26.11
C LYS A 535 13.10 -9.79 -25.50
N ALA A 536 13.75 -10.85 -26.00
CA ALA A 536 15.09 -11.20 -25.56
C ALA A 536 16.08 -10.04 -25.83
N THR A 537 16.79 -9.64 -24.78
CA THR A 537 17.85 -8.63 -24.82
C THR A 537 19.23 -9.26 -24.79
N ARG A 538 19.37 -10.39 -24.08
CA ARG A 538 20.63 -11.11 -23.95
C ARG A 538 20.39 -12.58 -23.68
N ARG A 539 21.04 -13.48 -24.43
CA ARG A 539 21.09 -14.92 -24.11
C ARG A 539 22.06 -15.14 -22.94
N LEU A 540 21.60 -15.86 -21.92
CA LEU A 540 22.40 -16.25 -20.76
C LEU A 540 22.76 -17.72 -20.85
N ASN A 541 24.06 -18.03 -20.91
CA ASN A 541 24.58 -19.41 -20.93
C ASN A 541 26.01 -19.43 -20.38
N GLY A 542 26.67 -20.59 -20.39
CA GLY A 542 28.02 -20.73 -19.89
C GLY A 542 28.13 -20.26 -18.43
N ASP A 543 28.92 -19.22 -18.20
CA ASP A 543 29.23 -18.73 -16.82
C ASP A 543 28.02 -18.13 -16.12
N GLN A 544 27.08 -17.47 -16.85
CA GLN A 544 25.89 -16.87 -16.25
C GLN A 544 24.94 -17.92 -15.66
N THR A 545 24.88 -19.11 -16.25
CA THR A 545 24.01 -20.21 -15.80
C THR A 545 24.80 -21.40 -15.22
N HIS A 546 26.11 -21.26 -15.03
CA HIS A 546 27.00 -22.34 -14.64
C HIS A 546 26.78 -23.60 -15.48
N GLN A 547 26.86 -23.44 -16.81
CA GLN A 547 26.57 -24.48 -17.84
C GLN A 547 25.18 -25.13 -17.65
N GLY A 548 24.16 -24.33 -17.38
CA GLY A 548 22.78 -24.79 -17.27
C GLY A 548 22.42 -25.46 -15.95
N ARG A 549 23.16 -25.16 -14.86
CA ARG A 549 22.87 -25.71 -13.53
C ARG A 549 21.97 -24.83 -12.69
N HIS A 550 21.90 -23.53 -13.00
CA HIS A 550 21.06 -22.57 -12.28
C HIS A 550 20.68 -21.37 -13.17
N VAL A 551 19.67 -20.64 -12.73
CA VAL A 551 19.38 -19.25 -13.14
C VAL A 551 19.94 -18.34 -12.07
N ARG A 552 20.53 -17.19 -12.44
CA ARG A 552 21.18 -16.29 -11.48
C ARG A 552 21.00 -14.84 -11.85
N ILE A 553 20.69 -14.03 -10.84
CA ILE A 553 20.77 -12.57 -10.87
C ILE A 553 21.71 -12.16 -9.75
N PRO A 554 22.88 -11.56 -10.03
CA PRO A 554 23.85 -11.13 -9.01
C PRO A 554 23.27 -10.10 -8.06
N MET A 555 23.87 -9.97 -6.86
CA MET A 555 23.46 -8.94 -5.89
C MET A 555 23.72 -7.54 -6.46
N GLY A 556 22.71 -6.67 -6.33
CA GLY A 556 22.76 -5.29 -6.82
C GLY A 556 22.48 -5.14 -8.33
N GLU A 557 22.40 -6.24 -9.07
CA GLU A 557 21.83 -6.25 -10.42
C GLU A 557 20.33 -6.51 -10.33
N PHE A 558 19.52 -5.71 -11.03
CA PHE A 558 18.08 -5.91 -11.17
C PHE A 558 17.77 -6.35 -12.58
N ASP A 559 17.13 -7.51 -12.76
CA ASP A 559 16.91 -8.10 -14.07
C ASP A 559 15.55 -8.81 -14.16
N ILE A 560 15.04 -8.91 -15.37
CA ILE A 560 13.94 -9.81 -15.74
C ILE A 560 14.54 -10.91 -16.61
N GLN A 561 14.51 -12.14 -16.12
CA GLN A 561 15.03 -13.29 -16.87
C GLN A 561 13.90 -14.27 -17.21
N HIS A 562 13.81 -14.63 -18.48
CA HIS A 562 12.96 -15.68 -18.99
C HIS A 562 13.74 -16.98 -19.01
N PHE A 563 13.21 -18.05 -18.40
CA PHE A 563 13.84 -19.36 -18.44
C PHE A 563 12.83 -20.48 -18.66
N ARG A 564 13.24 -21.48 -19.44
CA ARG A 564 12.46 -22.68 -19.67
C ARG A 564 13.22 -23.91 -19.23
N LEU A 565 12.50 -24.83 -18.63
CA LEU A 565 13.00 -26.09 -18.11
C LEU A 565 12.52 -27.24 -19.00
N TYR A 566 13.13 -28.39 -18.85
CA TYR A 566 12.69 -29.63 -19.48
C TYR A 566 13.03 -30.85 -18.62
N ARG A 567 12.28 -31.94 -18.80
CA ARG A 567 12.50 -33.18 -18.05
C ARG A 567 13.23 -34.18 -18.94
N TYR A 568 14.15 -34.96 -18.39
CA TYR A 568 14.89 -36.02 -19.09
C TYR A 568 15.29 -37.15 -18.15
#